data_670f11f960eaca205528e581b4f2239e
#
_entry.id   670f11f960eaca205528e581b4f2239e
#
_cell.length_a   1.000
_cell.length_b   1.000
_cell.length_c   1.000
_cell.angle_alpha   90.00
_cell.angle_beta   90.00
_cell.angle_gamma   90.00
#
_symmetry.space_group_name_H-M   'P 1'
#
loop_
_entity.id
_entity.type
_entity.pdbx_description
1 polymer ?
#
loop_
_entity_poly.entity_id
_entity_poly.type
_entity_poly.pdbx_seq_one_letter_code
_entity_poly.pdbx_strand_id
1 'polypeptide(L)'
;FEKPKGAAQQKKLASLSGVNILLADDNTLNLEIAEYILTEAGAVVTKAENGKAALELFKNAPENSFDIILMDVMMPEMDGLTATRRIRSLNRPDAERIPIFAVTAGIFPGDIEKIKAAGMTAYLPKPLVWEELIAVLERYCEKADCPLQCV
;
A
#
# COMPACT_ATOMS: atom_id res chain seq x y z
N PHE A 1 26.30 -9.18 21.14
CA PHE A 1 24.89 -9.52 21.25
C PHE A 1 24.01 -8.54 20.49
N GLU A 2 24.41 -7.29 20.45
CA GLU A 2 23.75 -6.33 19.61
C GLU A 2 23.88 -6.68 18.14
N LYS A 3 25.00 -7.25 17.76
CA LYS A 3 25.28 -7.57 16.38
C LYS A 3 24.26 -8.55 15.77
N PRO A 4 23.92 -9.64 16.45
CA PRO A 4 22.90 -10.53 15.87
C PRO A 4 21.57 -9.84 15.65
N LYS A 5 21.19 -8.99 16.59
CA LYS A 5 19.95 -8.23 16.42
C LYS A 5 20.05 -7.26 15.26
N GLY A 6 21.19 -6.60 15.16
CA GLY A 6 21.39 -5.68 14.05
C GLY A 6 21.34 -6.36 12.71
N ALA A 7 21.97 -7.51 12.61
CA ALA A 7 21.95 -8.26 11.36
C ALA A 7 20.54 -8.73 11.01
N ALA A 8 19.79 -9.21 12.00
CA ALA A 8 18.42 -9.61 11.78
C ALA A 8 17.55 -8.45 11.36
N GLN A 9 17.76 -7.29 11.98
CA GLN A 9 17.02 -6.09 11.64
C GLN A 9 17.34 -5.64 10.21
N GLN A 10 18.60 -5.71 9.82
CA GLN A 10 19.01 -5.33 8.50
C GLN A 10 18.34 -6.21 7.44
N LYS A 11 18.31 -7.52 7.68
CA LYS A 11 17.60 -8.42 6.78
C LYS A 11 16.14 -8.05 6.69
N LYS A 12 15.53 -7.78 7.85
CA LYS A 12 14.12 -7.44 7.89
C LYS A 12 13.88 -6.11 7.20
N LEU A 13 14.77 -5.14 7.41
CA LEU A 13 14.63 -3.83 6.79
C LEU A 13 14.81 -3.88 5.28
N ALA A 14 15.52 -4.89 4.78
CA ALA A 14 15.74 -5.04 3.35
C ALA A 14 14.68 -5.93 2.70
N SER A 15 13.68 -6.36 3.45
CA SER A 15 12.70 -7.34 2.96
C SER A 15 11.80 -6.79 1.86
N LEU A 16 11.66 -5.47 1.79
CA LEU A 16 10.86 -4.83 0.74
C LEU A 16 11.72 -4.17 -0.32
N SER A 17 12.95 -4.64 -0.46
CA SER A 17 13.90 -4.06 -1.40
C SER A 17 13.33 -4.07 -2.82
N GLY A 18 13.30 -2.90 -3.46
CA GLY A 18 12.83 -2.76 -4.83
C GLY A 18 11.32 -2.70 -4.98
N VAL A 19 10.58 -2.78 -3.89
CA VAL A 19 9.12 -2.70 -3.95
C VAL A 19 8.70 -1.23 -4.06
N ASN A 20 7.86 -0.93 -5.04
CA ASN A 20 7.36 0.43 -5.27
C ASN A 20 5.97 0.55 -4.67
N ILE A 21 5.82 1.46 -3.71
CA ILE A 21 4.59 1.63 -2.96
C ILE A 21 4.03 3.02 -3.21
N LEU A 22 2.76 3.09 -3.59
CA LEU A 22 2.03 4.35 -3.65
C LEU A 22 1.24 4.46 -2.35
N LEU A 23 1.54 5.51 -1.60
CA LEU A 23 0.99 5.70 -0.26
C LEU A 23 0.13 6.94 -0.23
N ALA A 24 -1.14 6.79 0.10
CA ALA A 24 -2.08 7.91 0.13
C ALA A 24 -2.66 8.09 1.53
N ASP A 25 -2.51 9.29 2.07
CA ASP A 25 -3.04 9.66 3.38
C ASP A 25 -3.10 11.18 3.42
N ASP A 26 -4.16 11.74 3.99
CA ASP A 26 -4.29 13.19 4.05
C ASP A 26 -3.54 13.81 5.23
N ASN A 27 -2.99 12.99 6.10
CA ASN A 27 -2.22 13.48 7.25
C ASN A 27 -0.74 13.42 6.90
N THR A 28 -0.11 14.59 6.79
CA THR A 28 1.28 14.70 6.39
C THR A 28 2.21 13.94 7.33
N LEU A 29 1.93 14.00 8.64
CA LEU A 29 2.76 13.29 9.61
C LEU A 29 2.69 11.79 9.40
N ASN A 30 1.49 11.26 9.13
CA ASN A 30 1.34 9.84 8.85
C ASN A 30 2.13 9.44 7.61
N LEU A 31 2.09 10.28 6.57
CA LEU A 31 2.84 10.02 5.35
C LEU A 31 4.34 9.95 5.62
N GLU A 32 4.84 10.88 6.42
CA GLU A 32 6.27 10.92 6.72
C GLU A 32 6.72 9.72 7.54
N ILE A 33 5.92 9.36 8.53
CA ILE A 33 6.25 8.21 9.37
C ILE A 33 6.23 6.92 8.54
N ALA A 34 5.19 6.75 7.75
CA ALA A 34 5.07 5.56 6.92
C ALA A 34 6.19 5.49 5.89
N GLU A 35 6.50 6.62 5.27
CA GLU A 35 7.59 6.66 4.30
C GLU A 35 8.90 6.24 4.94
N TYR A 36 9.17 6.78 6.14
CA TYR A 36 10.40 6.45 6.83
C TYR A 36 10.50 4.94 7.08
N ILE A 37 9.45 4.37 7.64
CA ILE A 37 9.47 2.96 8.01
C ILE A 37 9.57 2.06 6.79
N LEU A 38 8.81 2.36 5.74
CA LEU A 38 8.82 1.55 4.54
C LEU A 38 10.14 1.69 3.78
N THR A 39 10.70 2.88 3.76
CA THR A 39 11.99 3.12 3.13
C THR A 39 13.10 2.37 3.85
N GLU A 40 13.04 2.32 5.17
CA GLU A 40 13.99 1.54 5.94
C GLU A 40 13.90 0.05 5.62
N ALA A 41 12.73 -0.40 5.22
CA ALA A 41 12.54 -1.80 4.79
C ALA A 41 13.00 -2.02 3.35
N GLY A 42 13.44 -0.99 2.67
CA GLY A 42 13.96 -1.09 1.31
C GLY A 42 13.00 -0.68 0.22
N ALA A 43 11.79 -0.28 0.56
CA ALA A 43 10.79 0.10 -0.42
C ALA A 43 11.04 1.50 -0.98
N VAL A 44 10.53 1.73 -2.18
CA VAL A 44 10.50 3.05 -2.78
C VAL A 44 9.08 3.59 -2.64
N VAL A 45 8.92 4.68 -1.91
CA VAL A 45 7.60 5.19 -1.56
C VAL A 45 7.30 6.48 -2.31
N THR A 46 6.13 6.52 -2.95
CA THR A 46 5.59 7.73 -3.57
C THR A 46 4.38 8.15 -2.75
N LYS A 47 4.36 9.40 -2.31
CA LYS A 47 3.32 9.88 -1.41
C LYS A 47 2.25 10.66 -2.15
N ALA A 48 1.00 10.48 -1.74
CA ALA A 48 -0.13 11.24 -2.23
C ALA A 48 -0.93 11.75 -1.04
N GLU A 49 -1.40 13.00 -1.11
CA GLU A 49 -2.07 13.63 0.01
C GLU A 49 -3.58 13.44 -0.01
N ASN A 50 -4.11 12.90 -1.08
CA ASN A 50 -5.53 12.57 -1.18
C ASN A 50 -5.73 11.58 -2.30
N GLY A 51 -6.99 11.15 -2.47
CA GLY A 51 -7.29 10.15 -3.49
C GLY A 51 -7.09 10.63 -4.91
N LYS A 52 -7.34 11.93 -5.13
CA LYS A 52 -7.14 12.49 -6.46
C LYS A 52 -5.67 12.48 -6.84
N ALA A 53 -4.80 12.87 -5.91
CA ALA A 53 -3.36 12.83 -6.14
C ALA A 53 -2.89 11.41 -6.39
N ALA A 54 -3.41 10.45 -5.63
CA ALA A 54 -3.04 9.05 -5.83
C ALA A 54 -3.44 8.56 -7.21
N LEU A 55 -4.66 8.88 -7.63
CA LEU A 55 -5.13 8.50 -8.96
C LEU A 55 -4.26 9.11 -10.05
N GLU A 56 -3.93 10.39 -9.93
CA GLU A 56 -3.10 11.07 -10.91
C GLU A 56 -1.70 10.48 -10.99
N LEU A 57 -1.11 10.21 -9.83
CA LEU A 57 0.22 9.61 -9.81
C LEU A 57 0.22 8.24 -10.47
N PHE A 58 -0.79 7.44 -10.18
CA PHE A 58 -0.87 6.10 -10.79
C PHE A 58 -1.13 6.20 -12.29
N LYS A 59 -2.06 7.06 -12.66
CA LYS A 59 -2.47 7.21 -14.05
C LYS A 59 -1.31 7.70 -14.94
N ASN A 60 -0.50 8.63 -14.41
CA ASN A 60 0.58 9.23 -15.18
C ASN A 60 1.86 8.41 -15.15
N ALA A 61 1.94 7.38 -14.33
CA ALA A 61 3.11 6.51 -14.28
C ALA A 61 2.98 5.42 -15.34
N PRO A 62 4.10 4.93 -15.86
CA PRO A 62 4.06 3.79 -16.77
C PRO A 62 3.47 2.55 -16.11
N GLU A 63 3.02 1.61 -16.93
CA GLU A 63 2.50 0.36 -16.38
C GLU A 63 3.54 -0.32 -15.50
N ASN A 64 3.07 -0.93 -14.43
CA ASN A 64 3.90 -1.69 -13.50
C ASN A 64 4.91 -0.82 -12.75
N SER A 65 4.63 0.49 -12.64
CA SER A 65 5.48 1.38 -11.84
C SER A 65 5.30 1.17 -10.35
N PHE A 66 4.13 0.70 -9.94
CA PHE A 66 3.83 0.47 -8.53
C PHE A 66 3.48 -0.99 -8.30
N ASP A 67 3.91 -1.51 -7.17
CA ASP A 67 3.65 -2.89 -6.81
C ASP A 67 2.51 -3.01 -5.81
N ILE A 68 2.30 -1.99 -5.01
CA ILE A 68 1.28 -2.01 -3.95
C ILE A 68 0.79 -0.58 -3.74
N ILE A 69 -0.49 -0.44 -3.42
CA ILE A 69 -1.06 0.85 -3.02
C ILE A 69 -1.58 0.72 -1.58
N LEU A 70 -1.16 1.64 -0.73
CA LEU A 70 -1.73 1.79 0.61
C LEU A 70 -2.61 3.04 0.58
N MET A 71 -3.91 2.86 0.75
CA MET A 71 -4.87 3.90 0.51
C MET A 71 -5.73 4.16 1.74
N ASP A 72 -5.59 5.34 2.33
CA ASP A 72 -6.49 5.75 3.40
C ASP A 72 -7.90 5.88 2.83
N VAL A 73 -8.88 5.39 3.57
CA VAL A 73 -10.26 5.44 3.11
C VAL A 73 -10.82 6.86 3.20
N MET A 74 -10.53 7.55 4.29
CA MET A 74 -11.12 8.89 4.55
C MET A 74 -10.11 9.98 4.19
N MET A 75 -10.35 10.63 3.06
CA MET A 75 -9.50 11.72 2.60
C MET A 75 -10.35 12.79 1.94
N PRO A 76 -9.91 14.06 1.98
CA PRO A 76 -10.64 15.13 1.32
C PRO A 76 -10.50 15.04 -0.20
N GLU A 77 -11.34 15.78 -0.90
CA GLU A 77 -11.42 15.89 -2.35
C GLU A 77 -11.85 14.60 -3.02
N MET A 78 -11.16 13.50 -2.74
CA MET A 78 -11.54 12.18 -3.26
C MET A 78 -11.10 11.15 -2.23
N ASP A 79 -12.07 10.40 -1.70
CA ASP A 79 -11.74 9.39 -0.70
C ASP A 79 -11.12 8.16 -1.34
N GLY A 80 -10.63 7.25 -0.48
CA GLY A 80 -9.91 6.08 -0.96
C GLY A 80 -10.76 5.10 -1.73
N LEU A 81 -12.04 5.00 -1.39
CA LEU A 81 -12.94 4.09 -2.12
C LEU A 81 -13.15 4.58 -3.55
N THR A 82 -13.40 5.88 -3.69
CA THR A 82 -13.59 6.47 -5.01
C THR A 82 -12.31 6.38 -5.83
N ALA A 83 -11.17 6.70 -5.21
CA ALA A 83 -9.89 6.60 -5.91
C ALA A 83 -9.64 5.18 -6.40
N THR A 84 -9.93 4.19 -5.56
CA THR A 84 -9.75 2.79 -5.93
C THR A 84 -10.63 2.42 -7.11
N ARG A 85 -11.90 2.80 -7.07
CA ARG A 85 -12.79 2.51 -8.19
C ARG A 85 -12.27 3.12 -9.49
N ARG A 86 -11.77 4.34 -9.41
CA ARG A 86 -11.25 5.00 -10.60
C ARG A 86 -9.96 4.37 -11.10
N ILE A 87 -9.08 3.97 -10.18
CA ILE A 87 -7.86 3.26 -10.58
C ILE A 87 -8.22 1.96 -11.26
N ARG A 88 -9.13 1.18 -10.67
CA ARG A 88 -9.54 -0.09 -11.27
C ARG A 88 -10.21 0.07 -12.62
N SER A 89 -10.77 1.26 -12.89
CA SER A 89 -11.44 1.54 -14.15
C SER A 89 -10.50 2.00 -15.24
N LEU A 90 -9.23 2.24 -14.91
CA LEU A 90 -8.25 2.58 -15.93
C LEU A 90 -8.05 1.39 -16.85
N ASN A 91 -7.92 1.67 -18.14
CA ASN A 91 -7.80 0.60 -19.13
C ASN A 91 -6.35 0.13 -19.22
N ARG A 92 -5.89 -0.52 -18.15
CA ARG A 92 -4.51 -1.00 -18.02
C ARG A 92 -4.51 -2.31 -17.24
N PRO A 93 -3.69 -3.28 -17.64
CA PRO A 93 -3.65 -4.56 -16.92
C PRO A 93 -3.21 -4.41 -15.47
N ASP A 94 -2.21 -3.55 -15.19
CA ASP A 94 -1.73 -3.38 -13.82
C ASP A 94 -2.78 -2.75 -12.92
N ALA A 95 -3.63 -1.89 -13.48
CA ALA A 95 -4.68 -1.23 -12.69
C ALA A 95 -5.71 -2.23 -12.18
N GLU A 96 -5.89 -3.33 -12.89
CA GLU A 96 -6.86 -4.34 -12.49
C GLU A 96 -6.32 -5.30 -11.47
N ARG A 97 -4.99 -5.42 -11.37
CA ARG A 97 -4.37 -6.46 -10.55
C ARG A 97 -3.63 -5.94 -9.32
N ILE A 98 -3.24 -4.67 -9.31
CA ILE A 98 -2.38 -4.17 -8.25
C ILE A 98 -3.07 -4.33 -6.88
N PRO A 99 -2.37 -4.86 -5.87
CA PRO A 99 -2.95 -4.92 -4.54
C PRO A 99 -3.18 -3.51 -3.99
N ILE A 100 -4.39 -3.24 -3.53
CA ILE A 100 -4.75 -1.97 -2.91
C ILE A 100 -5.24 -2.28 -1.52
N PHE A 101 -4.53 -1.79 -0.52
CA PHE A 101 -4.86 -2.03 0.88
C PHE A 101 -5.53 -0.79 1.44
N ALA A 102 -6.74 -0.97 1.96
CA ALA A 102 -7.45 0.11 2.63
C ALA A 102 -6.85 0.30 4.01
N VAL A 103 -6.62 1.55 4.39
CA VAL A 103 -6.19 1.89 5.75
C VAL A 103 -7.34 2.68 6.36
N THR A 104 -7.89 2.22 7.47
CA THR A 104 -9.11 2.80 8.00
C THR A 104 -9.08 2.86 9.52
N ALA A 105 -9.67 3.95 10.05
CA ALA A 105 -9.68 4.19 11.49
C ALA A 105 -10.67 3.28 12.22
N GLY A 106 -11.65 2.74 11.53
CA GLY A 106 -12.62 1.85 12.17
C GLY A 106 -13.37 1.06 11.13
N ILE A 107 -13.78 -0.14 11.52
CA ILE A 107 -14.53 -1.03 10.66
C ILE A 107 -15.91 -1.22 11.27
N PHE A 108 -16.93 -0.81 10.57
CA PHE A 108 -18.32 -0.99 10.99
C PHE A 108 -18.99 -2.03 10.08
N PRO A 109 -20.10 -2.61 10.52
CA PRO A 109 -20.85 -3.51 9.63
C PRO A 109 -21.15 -2.82 8.29
N GLY A 110 -20.84 -3.48 7.22
CA GLY A 110 -21.04 -2.93 5.89
C GLY A 110 -19.82 -2.26 5.28
N ASP A 111 -18.86 -1.85 6.11
CA ASP A 111 -17.65 -1.20 5.58
C ASP A 111 -16.82 -2.18 4.76
N ILE A 112 -16.72 -3.42 5.24
CA ILE A 112 -15.95 -4.43 4.52
C ILE A 112 -16.52 -4.66 3.13
N GLU A 113 -17.85 -4.66 3.03
CA GLU A 113 -18.50 -4.84 1.74
C GLU A 113 -18.22 -3.68 0.81
N LYS A 114 -18.23 -2.45 1.34
CA LYS A 114 -17.90 -1.27 0.55
C LYS A 114 -16.45 -1.31 0.06
N ILE A 115 -15.56 -1.73 0.93
CA ILE A 115 -14.14 -1.85 0.58
C ILE A 115 -13.97 -2.87 -0.54
N LYS A 116 -14.60 -4.02 -0.42
CA LYS A 116 -14.52 -5.05 -1.46
C LYS A 116 -15.18 -4.58 -2.75
N ALA A 117 -16.33 -3.92 -2.65
CA ALA A 117 -17.04 -3.44 -3.82
C ALA A 117 -16.25 -2.40 -4.57
N ALA A 118 -15.44 -1.61 -3.88
CA ALA A 118 -14.58 -0.63 -4.52
C ALA A 118 -13.41 -1.27 -5.26
N GLY A 119 -13.12 -2.53 -4.96
CA GLY A 119 -12.01 -3.23 -5.62
C GLY A 119 -10.74 -3.30 -4.80
N MET A 120 -10.83 -3.03 -3.50
CA MET A 120 -9.67 -3.13 -2.63
C MET A 120 -9.37 -4.59 -2.28
N THR A 121 -8.10 -4.87 -2.11
CA THR A 121 -7.61 -6.23 -1.87
C THR A 121 -7.82 -6.66 -0.42
N ALA A 122 -7.56 -5.75 0.52
CA ALA A 122 -7.64 -6.04 1.94
C ALA A 122 -7.73 -4.74 2.70
N TYR A 123 -7.87 -4.82 4.01
CA TYR A 123 -7.91 -3.62 4.83
C TYR A 123 -7.01 -3.79 6.06
N LEU A 124 -6.53 -2.65 6.55
CA LEU A 124 -5.65 -2.57 7.71
C LEU A 124 -6.22 -1.53 8.66
N PRO A 125 -6.45 -1.88 9.93
CA PRO A 125 -6.98 -0.91 10.88
C PRO A 125 -5.92 0.07 11.34
N LYS A 126 -6.33 1.30 11.65
CA LYS A 126 -5.48 2.26 12.33
C LYS A 126 -5.69 2.14 13.83
N PRO A 127 -4.67 2.41 14.64
CA PRO A 127 -3.31 2.75 14.23
C PRO A 127 -2.58 1.55 13.65
N LEU A 128 -1.76 1.83 12.65
CA LEU A 128 -1.02 0.74 11.99
C LEU A 128 0.02 0.16 12.93
N VAL A 129 0.10 -1.16 12.95
CA VAL A 129 1.19 -1.86 13.60
C VAL A 129 2.20 -2.15 12.49
N TRP A 130 3.30 -1.41 12.51
CA TRP A 130 4.23 -1.40 11.39
C TRP A 130 4.82 -2.76 11.08
N GLU A 131 5.11 -3.55 12.12
CA GLU A 131 5.65 -4.89 11.93
C GLU A 131 4.66 -5.79 11.20
N GLU A 132 3.39 -5.66 11.54
CA GLU A 132 2.35 -6.44 10.88
C GLU A 132 2.17 -5.99 9.45
N LEU A 133 2.21 -4.67 9.22
CA LEU A 133 2.10 -4.14 7.87
C LEU A 133 3.23 -4.67 6.99
N ILE A 134 4.45 -4.59 7.47
CA ILE A 134 5.60 -5.06 6.69
C ILE A 134 5.47 -6.55 6.41
N ALA A 135 5.03 -7.34 7.38
CA ALA A 135 4.86 -8.77 7.18
C ALA A 135 3.84 -9.07 6.09
N VAL A 136 2.73 -8.32 6.07
CA VAL A 136 1.71 -8.51 5.03
C VAL A 136 2.27 -8.13 3.67
N LEU A 137 2.97 -7.01 3.60
CA LEU A 137 3.55 -6.56 2.33
C LEU A 137 4.59 -7.54 1.82
N GLU A 138 5.40 -8.10 2.70
CA GLU A 138 6.37 -9.10 2.31
C GLU A 138 5.71 -10.30 1.64
N ARG A 139 4.61 -10.76 2.21
CA ARG A 139 3.90 -11.90 1.64
C ARG A 139 3.37 -11.60 0.25
N TYR A 140 2.84 -10.42 0.06
CA TYR A 140 2.33 -10.04 -1.25
C TYR A 140 3.45 -9.88 -2.27
N CYS A 141 4.58 -9.35 -1.83
CA CYS A 141 5.72 -9.16 -2.73
C CYS A 141 6.34 -10.48 -3.12
N GLU A 142 6.42 -11.42 -2.20
CA GLU A 142 6.93 -12.75 -2.51
C GLU A 142 6.06 -13.42 -3.57
N LYS A 143 4.75 -13.28 -3.43
CA LYS A 143 3.84 -13.84 -4.40
C LYS A 143 4.04 -13.20 -5.76
N ALA A 144 4.25 -11.88 -5.78
CA ALA A 144 4.45 -11.16 -7.04
C ALA A 144 5.75 -11.60 -7.70
N ASP A 145 6.79 -11.85 -6.90
CA ASP A 145 8.09 -12.25 -7.42
C ASP A 145 8.13 -13.69 -7.87
N CYS A 146 7.22 -14.51 -7.41
CA CYS A 146 7.20 -15.94 -7.70
C CYS A 146 5.86 -16.34 -8.29
N PRO A 147 5.56 -15.91 -9.53
CA PRO A 147 4.24 -16.17 -10.10
C PRO A 147 3.86 -17.64 -10.15
N LEU A 148 4.83 -18.50 -10.34
CA LEU A 148 4.53 -19.94 -10.39
C LEU A 148 4.00 -20.44 -9.05
N GLN A 149 4.48 -19.87 -7.97
CA GLN A 149 4.04 -20.26 -6.64
C GLN A 149 2.71 -19.64 -6.29
N CYS A 150 2.37 -18.56 -6.93
CA CYS A 150 1.12 -17.89 -6.69
C CYS A 150 -0.06 -18.60 -7.33
N VAL A 151 0.23 -19.45 -8.23
CA VAL A 151 -0.80 -20.24 -8.92
C VAL A 151 -1.19 -21.51 -8.15
#